data_e30e860915be5d54b852be55ffeec66e
#
_entry.id   e30e860915be5d54b852be55ffeec66e
#
_cell.length_a   1.000
_cell.length_b   1.000
_cell.length_c   1.000
_cell.angle_alpha   90.00
_cell.angle_beta   90.00
_cell.angle_gamma   90.00
#
_symmetry.space_group_name_H-M   'P 1'
#
loop_
_entity.id
_entity.type
_entity.pdbx_description
1 polymer ?
#
loop_
_entity_poly.entity_id
_entity_poly.type
_entity_poly.pdbx_seq_one_letter_code
_entity_poly.pdbx_strand_id
1 'polypeptide(L)'
;MQEPEVIKILQEELKFTDQSIDKLKMYEIELLRANKKYNFIAKSTEGSIWSRHFLDSAQLVKYINFRQGSLSDLGSGAGFPGLVLAIYNQNFNFHVKLYEKSPVKRDFLDATINKLKINAELYPNVFDGIIESLSL
;
A
#
# COMPACT_ATOMS: atom_id res chain seq x y z
N MET A 1 14.67 -8.61 11.64
CA MET A 1 15.28 -8.24 10.35
C MET A 1 15.25 -6.73 10.21
N GLN A 2 16.39 -6.16 9.96
CA GLN A 2 16.55 -4.70 9.86
C GLN A 2 16.20 -4.19 8.46
N GLU A 3 15.94 -2.88 8.37
CA GLU A 3 15.55 -2.24 7.10
C GLU A 3 16.49 -2.57 5.92
N PRO A 4 17.83 -2.49 6.05
CA PRO A 4 18.70 -2.79 4.90
C PRO A 4 18.56 -4.21 4.38
N GLU A 5 18.33 -5.17 5.26
CA GLU A 5 18.11 -6.57 4.87
C GLU A 5 16.80 -6.74 4.14
N VAL A 6 15.75 -6.07 4.62
CA VAL A 6 14.43 -6.11 3.97
C VAL A 6 14.51 -5.49 2.58
N ILE A 7 15.16 -4.31 2.45
CA ILE A 7 15.32 -3.65 1.14
C ILE A 7 16.02 -4.59 0.15
N LYS A 8 17.05 -5.29 0.61
CA LYS A 8 17.77 -6.22 -0.25
C LYS A 8 16.83 -7.32 -0.79
N ILE A 9 15.99 -7.88 0.09
CA ILE A 9 15.02 -8.91 -0.31
C ILE A 9 14.00 -8.32 -1.29
N LEU A 10 13.48 -7.14 -0.99
CA LEU A 10 12.49 -6.48 -1.87
C LEU A 10 13.05 -6.27 -3.27
N GLN A 11 14.30 -5.81 -3.38
CA GLN A 11 14.91 -5.52 -4.67
C GLN A 11 15.39 -6.78 -5.39
N GLU A 12 16.14 -7.65 -4.72
CA GLU A 12 16.75 -8.82 -5.35
C GLU A 12 15.75 -9.94 -5.62
N GLU A 13 14.88 -10.23 -4.67
CA GLU A 13 13.94 -11.35 -4.80
C GLU A 13 12.59 -10.94 -5.36
N LEU A 14 12.05 -9.79 -4.93
CA LEU A 14 10.70 -9.36 -5.32
C LEU A 14 10.70 -8.31 -6.42
N LYS A 15 11.89 -7.82 -6.82
CA LYS A 15 12.05 -6.92 -7.96
C LYS A 15 11.43 -5.52 -7.78
N PHE A 16 11.41 -5.03 -6.56
CA PHE A 16 11.07 -3.63 -6.31
C PHE A 16 12.15 -2.73 -6.95
N THR A 17 11.72 -1.66 -7.59
CA THR A 17 12.64 -0.68 -8.18
C THR A 17 13.18 0.25 -7.11
N ASP A 18 14.25 0.97 -7.42
CA ASP A 18 14.80 2.01 -6.53
C ASP A 18 13.73 3.05 -6.22
N GLN A 19 12.93 3.44 -7.23
CA GLN A 19 11.86 4.41 -7.05
C GLN A 19 10.78 3.87 -6.11
N SER A 20 10.43 2.60 -6.23
CA SER A 20 9.46 1.96 -5.31
C SER A 20 9.98 1.96 -3.88
N ILE A 21 11.26 1.66 -3.69
CA ILE A 21 11.88 1.69 -2.36
C ILE A 21 11.84 3.11 -1.77
N ASP A 22 12.12 4.13 -2.58
CA ASP A 22 12.04 5.52 -2.14
C ASP A 22 10.62 5.88 -1.68
N LYS A 23 9.61 5.40 -2.40
CA LYS A 23 8.22 5.60 -2.00
C LYS A 23 7.90 4.90 -0.69
N LEU A 24 8.41 3.69 -0.48
CA LEU A 24 8.23 3.00 0.80
C LEU A 24 8.85 3.77 1.96
N LYS A 25 10.02 4.38 1.74
CA LYS A 25 10.68 5.21 2.78
C LYS A 25 9.83 6.43 3.12
N MET A 26 9.24 7.07 2.13
CA MET A 26 8.35 8.22 2.35
C MET A 26 7.05 7.77 3.04
N TYR A 27 6.53 6.62 2.65
CA TYR A 27 5.34 6.04 3.26
C TYR A 27 5.57 5.76 4.76
N GLU A 28 6.73 5.22 5.10
CA GLU A 28 7.08 5.01 6.51
C GLU A 28 7.01 6.31 7.30
N ILE A 29 7.58 7.39 6.77
CA ILE A 29 7.58 8.69 7.43
C ILE A 29 6.14 9.17 7.67
N GLU A 30 5.29 9.10 6.64
CA GLU A 30 3.90 9.52 6.74
C GLU A 30 3.12 8.66 7.73
N LEU A 31 3.36 7.34 7.71
CA LEU A 31 2.68 6.42 8.61
C LEU A 31 3.05 6.65 10.07
N LEU A 32 4.34 6.84 10.36
CA LEU A 32 4.78 7.11 11.72
C LEU A 32 4.23 8.45 12.23
N ARG A 33 4.17 9.45 11.36
CA ARG A 33 3.60 10.74 11.71
C ARG A 33 2.11 10.61 12.06
N ALA A 34 1.35 9.89 11.24
CA ALA A 34 -0.07 9.66 11.47
C ALA A 34 -0.31 8.81 12.72
N ASN A 35 0.57 7.84 12.96
CA ASN A 35 0.42 6.91 14.09
C ASN A 35 0.61 7.60 15.45
N LYS A 36 1.25 8.74 15.49
CA LYS A 36 1.36 9.53 16.72
C LYS A 36 0.00 10.05 17.17
N LYS A 37 -0.88 10.33 16.22
CA LYS A 37 -2.21 10.90 16.47
C LYS A 37 -3.28 9.83 16.49
N TYR A 38 -3.17 8.83 15.64
CA TYR A 38 -4.14 7.75 15.48
C TYR A 38 -3.42 6.41 15.56
N ASN A 39 -4.08 5.40 16.07
CA ASN A 39 -3.46 4.06 16.18
C ASN A 39 -3.74 3.25 14.91
N PHE A 40 -3.07 3.57 13.80
CA PHE A 40 -3.21 2.87 12.53
C PHE A 40 -2.48 1.53 12.55
N ILE A 41 -1.33 1.46 13.23
CA ILE A 41 -0.59 0.22 13.46
C ILE A 41 -0.27 0.14 14.95
N ALA A 42 0.02 -1.07 15.43
CA ALA A 42 0.40 -1.28 16.82
C ALA A 42 1.72 -0.56 17.11
N LYS A 43 1.78 0.15 18.24
CA LYS A 43 3.01 0.85 18.65
C LYS A 43 4.20 -0.08 18.75
N SER A 44 3.96 -1.34 19.14
CA SER A 44 5.02 -2.35 19.24
C SER A 44 5.66 -2.67 17.89
N THR A 45 5.00 -2.36 16.76
CA THR A 45 5.52 -2.62 15.41
C THR A 45 6.13 -1.40 14.75
N GLU A 46 6.09 -0.22 15.38
CA GLU A 46 6.63 1.01 14.78
C GLU A 46 8.11 0.90 14.44
N GLY A 47 8.88 0.19 15.26
CA GLY A 47 10.32 -0.02 15.03
C GLY A 47 10.62 -1.13 14.03
N SER A 48 9.61 -1.84 13.52
CA SER A 48 9.79 -2.97 12.61
C SER A 48 8.81 -2.93 11.43
N ILE A 49 8.49 -1.71 10.95
CA ILE A 49 7.55 -1.52 9.82
C ILE A 49 8.03 -2.28 8.58
N TRP A 50 9.35 -2.24 8.30
CA TRP A 50 9.88 -2.87 7.10
C TRP A 50 9.69 -4.38 7.08
N SER A 51 9.93 -5.06 8.17
CA SER A 51 9.76 -6.52 8.22
C SER A 51 8.31 -6.92 8.47
N ARG A 52 7.63 -6.24 9.38
CA ARG A 52 6.28 -6.64 9.82
C ARG A 52 5.17 -6.20 8.89
N HIS A 53 5.35 -5.09 8.17
CA HIS A 53 4.31 -4.54 7.31
C HIS A 53 4.71 -4.53 5.84
N PHE A 54 5.85 -3.94 5.50
CA PHE A 54 6.25 -3.82 4.09
C PHE A 54 6.60 -5.17 3.48
N LEU A 55 7.51 -5.91 4.10
CA LEU A 55 7.92 -7.22 3.56
C LEU A 55 6.76 -8.20 3.55
N ASP A 56 5.99 -8.23 4.63
CA ASP A 56 4.84 -9.11 4.75
C ASP A 56 3.85 -8.86 3.61
N SER A 57 3.51 -7.61 3.38
CA SER A 57 2.61 -7.23 2.27
C SER A 57 3.22 -7.54 0.91
N ALA A 58 4.50 -7.23 0.73
CA ALA A 58 5.21 -7.39 -0.53
C ALA A 58 5.30 -8.85 -1.00
N GLN A 59 5.27 -9.81 -0.07
CA GLN A 59 5.30 -11.24 -0.42
C GLN A 59 4.18 -11.61 -1.40
N LEU A 60 3.07 -10.89 -1.37
CA LEU A 60 1.91 -11.19 -2.20
C LEU A 60 2.16 -10.94 -3.69
N VAL A 61 3.20 -10.17 -4.06
CA VAL A 61 3.50 -9.90 -5.48
C VAL A 61 3.76 -11.20 -6.24
N LYS A 62 4.22 -12.24 -5.56
CA LYS A 62 4.49 -13.56 -6.17
C LYS A 62 3.22 -14.21 -6.72
N TYR A 63 2.05 -13.84 -6.21
CA TYR A 63 0.78 -14.49 -6.51
C TYR A 63 -0.14 -13.63 -7.37
N ILE A 64 0.31 -12.46 -7.79
CA ILE A 64 -0.51 -11.49 -8.53
C ILE A 64 0.06 -11.32 -9.93
N ASN A 65 -0.83 -11.42 -10.93
CA ASN A 65 -0.46 -11.09 -12.31
C ASN A 65 -0.74 -9.61 -12.55
N PHE A 66 0.30 -8.78 -12.49
CA PHE A 66 0.19 -7.34 -12.69
C PHE A 66 0.07 -6.93 -14.16
N ARG A 67 -0.01 -7.88 -15.08
CA ARG A 67 -0.05 -7.56 -16.52
C ARG A 67 -1.44 -7.14 -16.97
N GLN A 68 -2.48 -7.61 -16.29
CA GLN A 68 -3.86 -7.29 -16.68
C GLN A 68 -4.79 -7.41 -15.47
N GLY A 69 -5.88 -6.63 -15.52
CA GLY A 69 -6.92 -6.68 -14.53
C GLY A 69 -6.77 -5.66 -13.42
N SER A 70 -7.23 -6.02 -12.24
CA SER A 70 -7.22 -5.16 -11.08
C SER A 70 -7.12 -5.99 -9.80
N LEU A 71 -6.72 -5.31 -8.73
CA LEU A 71 -6.66 -5.88 -7.39
C LEU A 71 -7.49 -5.02 -6.46
N SER A 72 -8.32 -5.65 -5.65
CA SER A 72 -9.12 -4.95 -4.64
C SER A 72 -8.66 -5.34 -3.25
N ASP A 73 -8.34 -4.34 -2.43
CA ASP A 73 -7.98 -4.52 -1.03
C ASP A 73 -9.15 -4.05 -0.16
N LEU A 74 -9.85 -5.00 0.46
CA LEU A 74 -11.04 -4.73 1.26
C LEU A 74 -10.65 -4.46 2.71
N GLY A 75 -10.89 -3.23 3.18
CA GLY A 75 -10.50 -2.83 4.52
C GLY A 75 -9.02 -2.48 4.59
N SER A 76 -8.58 -1.54 3.77
CA SER A 76 -7.15 -1.23 3.59
C SER A 76 -6.46 -0.71 4.85
N GLY A 77 -7.18 -0.09 5.78
CA GLY A 77 -6.60 0.40 7.02
C GLY A 77 -5.49 1.41 6.79
N ALA A 78 -4.29 1.09 7.27
CA ALA A 78 -3.10 1.91 7.06
C ALA A 78 -2.46 1.72 5.68
N GLY A 79 -3.08 0.90 4.82
CA GLY A 79 -2.63 0.65 3.46
C GLY A 79 -1.98 -0.71 3.23
N PHE A 80 -2.21 -1.67 4.13
CA PHE A 80 -1.63 -3.00 4.03
C PHE A 80 -2.69 -4.04 3.67
N PRO A 81 -2.46 -4.86 2.65
CA PRO A 81 -1.29 -4.88 1.75
C PRO A 81 -1.40 -3.96 0.54
N GLY A 82 -2.59 -3.38 0.29
CA GLY A 82 -2.92 -2.74 -0.98
C GLY A 82 -1.98 -1.61 -1.41
N LEU A 83 -1.62 -0.70 -0.50
CA LEU A 83 -0.78 0.44 -0.86
C LEU A 83 0.66 -0.01 -1.21
N VAL A 84 1.18 -1.02 -0.50
CA VAL A 84 2.49 -1.60 -0.82
C VAL A 84 2.48 -2.22 -2.22
N LEU A 85 1.39 -2.93 -2.56
CA LEU A 85 1.25 -3.56 -3.87
C LEU A 85 1.10 -2.51 -4.97
N ALA A 86 0.40 -1.40 -4.70
CA ALA A 86 0.30 -0.30 -5.65
C ALA A 86 1.66 0.37 -5.89
N ILE A 87 2.47 0.50 -4.85
CA ILE A 87 3.83 1.04 -4.96
C ILE A 87 4.71 0.11 -5.80
N TYR A 88 4.58 -1.19 -5.64
CA TYR A 88 5.30 -2.17 -6.46
C TYR A 88 4.90 -2.10 -7.92
N ASN A 89 3.61 -1.90 -8.20
CA ASN A 89 3.06 -2.00 -9.55
C ASN A 89 3.66 -0.98 -10.51
N GLN A 90 4.23 -1.46 -11.62
CA GLN A 90 4.81 -0.63 -12.68
C GLN A 90 3.92 -0.57 -13.92
N ASN A 91 2.78 -1.28 -13.92
CA ASN A 91 1.86 -1.27 -15.04
C ASN A 91 0.75 -0.25 -14.80
N PHE A 92 0.76 0.84 -15.53
CA PHE A 92 -0.23 1.90 -15.42
C PHE A 92 -1.65 1.40 -15.71
N ASN A 93 -1.79 0.34 -16.49
CA ASN A 93 -3.10 -0.22 -16.84
C ASN A 93 -3.58 -1.28 -15.85
N PHE A 94 -2.80 -1.60 -14.82
CA PHE A 94 -3.25 -2.46 -13.74
C PHE A 94 -3.71 -1.58 -12.58
N HIS A 95 -4.94 -1.78 -12.12
CA HIS A 95 -5.56 -0.90 -11.13
C HIS A 95 -5.59 -1.55 -9.75
N VAL A 96 -5.02 -0.87 -8.76
CA VAL A 96 -5.13 -1.27 -7.35
C VAL A 96 -6.21 -0.41 -6.72
N LYS A 97 -7.25 -1.06 -6.19
CA LYS A 97 -8.41 -0.41 -5.60
C LYS A 97 -8.42 -0.65 -4.10
N LEU A 98 -8.41 0.43 -3.33
CA LEU A 98 -8.41 0.39 -1.87
C LEU A 98 -9.80 0.76 -1.36
N TYR A 99 -10.34 -0.05 -0.47
CA TYR A 99 -11.65 0.18 0.13
C TYR A 99 -11.49 0.36 1.63
N GLU A 100 -11.87 1.53 2.14
CA GLU A 100 -11.73 1.84 3.56
C GLU A 100 -12.92 2.67 4.05
N LYS A 101 -13.62 2.18 5.07
CA LYS A 101 -14.80 2.84 5.64
C LYS A 101 -14.46 4.01 6.55
N SER A 102 -13.34 3.93 7.26
CA SER A 102 -12.96 4.97 8.23
C SER A 102 -12.56 6.26 7.51
N PRO A 103 -13.24 7.39 7.77
CA PRO A 103 -12.86 8.67 7.15
C PRO A 103 -11.43 9.08 7.50
N VAL A 104 -10.99 8.85 8.72
CA VAL A 104 -9.64 9.20 9.16
C VAL A 104 -8.58 8.41 8.39
N LYS A 105 -8.80 7.10 8.23
CA LYS A 105 -7.88 6.25 7.48
C LYS A 105 -7.90 6.58 5.99
N ARG A 106 -9.08 6.88 5.43
CA ARG A 106 -9.18 7.32 4.04
C ARG A 106 -8.42 8.61 3.80
N ASP A 107 -8.51 9.57 4.71
CA ASP A 107 -7.78 10.83 4.59
C ASP A 107 -6.27 10.58 4.56
N PHE A 108 -5.79 9.68 5.41
CA PHE A 108 -4.38 9.29 5.41
C PHE A 108 -3.98 8.65 4.08
N LEU A 109 -4.78 7.69 3.61
CA LEU A 109 -4.49 6.99 2.35
C LEU A 109 -4.53 7.95 1.17
N ASP A 110 -5.52 8.82 1.10
CA ASP A 110 -5.66 9.80 0.03
C ASP A 110 -4.46 10.74 0.00
N ALA A 111 -4.08 11.30 1.15
CA ALA A 111 -2.93 12.19 1.24
C ALA A 111 -1.64 11.49 0.82
N THR A 112 -1.46 10.24 1.24
CA THR A 112 -0.27 9.46 0.91
C THR A 112 -0.20 9.13 -0.58
N ILE A 113 -1.32 8.68 -1.15
CA ILE A 113 -1.42 8.40 -2.60
C ILE A 113 -1.03 9.61 -3.42
N ASN A 114 -1.58 10.77 -3.07
CA ASN A 114 -1.33 12.01 -3.81
C ASN A 114 0.10 12.50 -3.61
N LYS A 115 0.60 12.50 -2.39
CA LYS A 115 1.93 13.00 -2.08
C LYS A 115 3.03 12.16 -2.73
N LEU A 116 2.87 10.85 -2.71
CA LEU A 116 3.84 9.91 -3.25
C LEU A 116 3.60 9.57 -4.73
N LYS A 117 2.52 10.08 -5.30
CA LYS A 117 2.12 9.82 -6.70
C LYS A 117 2.01 8.32 -6.97
N ILE A 118 1.19 7.66 -6.16
CA ILE A 118 0.94 6.23 -6.27
C ILE A 118 -0.27 6.00 -7.18
N ASN A 119 -0.18 5.01 -8.07
CA ASN A 119 -1.29 4.63 -8.94
C ASN A 119 -2.24 3.70 -8.16
N ALA A 120 -3.14 4.31 -7.39
CA ALA A 120 -4.15 3.59 -6.62
C ALA A 120 -5.46 4.38 -6.62
N GLU A 121 -6.58 3.66 -6.56
CA GLU A 121 -7.92 4.25 -6.45
C GLU A 121 -8.44 3.98 -5.05
N LEU A 122 -9.16 4.93 -4.47
CA LEU A 122 -9.65 4.85 -3.10
C LEU A 122 -11.16 5.02 -3.06
N TYR A 123 -11.85 4.11 -2.38
CA TYR A 123 -13.31 4.08 -2.28
C TYR A 123 -13.74 3.98 -0.80
N PRO A 124 -14.85 4.62 -0.42
CA PRO A 124 -15.34 4.58 0.97
C PRO A 124 -15.94 3.22 1.36
N ASN A 125 -16.44 2.44 0.39
CA ASN A 125 -16.95 1.09 0.67
C ASN A 125 -16.94 0.26 -0.61
N VAL A 126 -17.07 -1.06 -0.44
CA VAL A 126 -17.02 -2.04 -1.55
C VAL A 126 -18.13 -1.80 -2.56
N PHE A 127 -19.32 -1.40 -2.09
CA PHE A 127 -20.48 -1.21 -2.93
C PHE A 127 -20.25 -0.14 -3.99
N ASP A 128 -19.62 0.99 -3.62
CA ASP A 128 -19.35 2.07 -4.56
C ASP A 128 -18.42 1.60 -5.69
N GLY A 129 -17.39 0.83 -5.34
CA GLY A 129 -16.47 0.28 -6.34
C GLY A 129 -17.14 -0.68 -7.30
N ILE A 130 -18.10 -1.47 -6.84
CA ILE A 130 -18.86 -2.40 -7.67
C ILE A 130 -19.75 -1.62 -8.64
N ILE A 131 -20.45 -0.60 -8.16
CA ILE A 131 -21.31 0.23 -9.01
C ILE A 131 -20.50 0.89 -10.11
N GLU A 132 -19.34 1.47 -9.75
CA GLU A 132 -18.46 2.11 -10.71
C GLU A 132 -17.99 1.13 -11.78
N SER A 133 -17.67 -0.10 -11.39
CA SER A 133 -17.24 -1.14 -12.32
C SER A 133 -18.36 -1.56 -13.28
N LEU A 134 -19.62 -1.46 -12.86
CA LEU A 134 -20.78 -1.84 -13.67
C LEU A 134 -21.27 -0.71 -14.58
N SER A 135 -20.95 0.53 -14.28
CA SER A 135 -21.38 1.69 -15.08
C SER A 135 -20.40 1.94 -16.23
N LEU A 136 -20.48 1.10 -17.23
CA LEU A 136 -19.60 1.21 -18.40
C LEU A 136 -20.15 2.16 -19.46
#